data_74a211c95a7413c3fd6687f61bf7de08
#
_entry.id   74a211c95a7413c3fd6687f61bf7de08
#
_cell.length_a   1.000
_cell.length_b   1.000
_cell.length_c   1.000
_cell.angle_alpha   90.00
_cell.angle_beta   90.00
_cell.angle_gamma   90.00
#
_symmetry.space_group_name_H-M   'P 1'
#
loop_
_entity.id
_entity.type
_entity.pdbx_description
1 polymer ?
#
loop_
_entity_poly.entity_id
_entity_poly.type
_entity_poly.pdbx_seq_one_letter_code
_entity_poly.pdbx_strand_id
1 'polypeptide(L)'
;MFDFKGKSVLITGASYGLGEQFAYAFAEAGADLVLTARSEELLEGVGEACREKGSKVTVATGDVSVEDDVQRVVEQGIADHGKIDVLVNNAGIADMRGLAPEHFDSETFNRIISVDLVGAFFYARECGRHMLENGSGS
;
A
#
# COMPACT_ATOMS: atom_id res chain seq x y z
N MET A 1 10.44 6.35 -20.63
CA MET A 1 9.63 5.36 -19.93
C MET A 1 10.40 4.95 -18.68
N PHE A 2 9.75 4.92 -17.53
CA PHE A 2 10.41 4.46 -16.29
C PHE A 2 10.62 2.96 -16.36
N ASP A 3 11.78 2.48 -15.87
CA ASP A 3 12.09 1.05 -15.76
C ASP A 3 12.23 0.68 -14.28
N PHE A 4 11.37 -0.23 -13.83
CA PHE A 4 11.35 -0.75 -12.47
C PHE A 4 11.69 -2.25 -12.39
N LYS A 5 12.32 -2.80 -13.43
CA LYS A 5 12.79 -4.20 -13.41
C LYS A 5 13.69 -4.48 -12.22
N GLY A 6 13.37 -5.54 -11.48
CA GLY A 6 14.09 -5.93 -10.27
C GLY A 6 13.85 -5.04 -9.06
N LYS A 7 12.86 -4.15 -9.14
CA LYS A 7 12.37 -3.35 -8.01
C LYS A 7 11.11 -3.97 -7.42
N SER A 8 11.00 -3.94 -6.11
CA SER A 8 9.80 -4.32 -5.36
C SER A 8 9.09 -3.08 -4.85
N VAL A 9 7.80 -2.95 -5.17
CA VAL A 9 6.96 -1.80 -4.84
C VAL A 9 5.82 -2.24 -3.94
N LEU A 10 5.72 -1.67 -2.74
CA LEU A 10 4.59 -1.86 -1.84
C LEU A 10 3.58 -0.73 -2.04
N ILE A 11 2.31 -1.08 -2.30
CA ILE A 11 1.22 -0.12 -2.55
C ILE A 11 0.10 -0.35 -1.53
N THR A 12 -0.21 0.66 -0.73
CA THR A 12 -1.34 0.64 0.18
C THR A 12 -2.61 1.14 -0.48
N GLY A 13 -3.77 0.60 -0.09
CA GLY A 13 -5.04 0.95 -0.73
C GLY A 13 -5.13 0.51 -2.20
N ALA A 14 -4.54 -0.64 -2.52
CA ALA A 14 -4.35 -1.11 -3.89
C ALA A 14 -5.57 -1.81 -4.52
N SER A 15 -6.68 -1.96 -3.79
CA SER A 15 -7.84 -2.77 -4.23
C SER A 15 -8.76 -2.09 -5.25
N TYR A 16 -8.68 -0.77 -5.39
CA TYR A 16 -9.47 0.01 -6.36
C TYR A 16 -8.91 1.42 -6.54
N GLY A 17 -9.44 2.16 -7.53
CA GLY A 17 -9.14 3.58 -7.74
C GLY A 17 -7.70 3.86 -8.10
N LEU A 18 -7.08 4.86 -7.48
CA LEU A 18 -5.70 5.26 -7.78
C LEU A 18 -4.69 4.16 -7.43
N GLY A 19 -4.87 3.46 -6.30
CA GLY A 19 -3.97 2.38 -5.89
C GLY A 19 -3.93 1.22 -6.89
N GLU A 20 -5.06 0.85 -7.44
CA GLU A 20 -5.18 -0.12 -8.54
C GLU A 20 -4.45 0.36 -9.80
N GLN A 21 -4.64 1.62 -10.19
CA GLN A 21 -3.97 2.19 -11.35
C GLN A 21 -2.44 2.27 -11.17
N PHE A 22 -1.99 2.59 -9.96
CA PHE A 22 -0.56 2.52 -9.62
C PHE A 22 -0.01 1.10 -9.76
N ALA A 23 -0.75 0.08 -9.27
CA ALA A 23 -0.34 -1.30 -9.40
C ALA A 23 -0.15 -1.71 -10.88
N TYR A 24 -1.09 -1.36 -11.75
CA TYR A 24 -0.99 -1.62 -13.18
C TYR A 24 0.18 -0.89 -13.84
N ALA A 25 0.40 0.38 -13.50
CA ALA A 25 1.49 1.17 -14.06
C ALA A 25 2.87 0.65 -13.65
N PHE A 26 3.05 0.26 -12.37
CA PHE A 26 4.30 -0.33 -11.91
C PHE A 26 4.53 -1.73 -12.50
N ALA A 27 3.47 -2.56 -12.65
CA ALA A 27 3.57 -3.85 -13.31
C ALA A 27 4.01 -3.69 -14.78
N GLU A 28 3.43 -2.75 -15.53
CA GLU A 28 3.82 -2.43 -16.89
C GLU A 28 5.27 -1.92 -17.00
N ALA A 29 5.77 -1.26 -15.96
CA ALA A 29 7.15 -0.81 -15.86
C ALA A 29 8.13 -1.91 -15.39
N GLY A 30 7.63 -3.14 -15.14
CA GLY A 30 8.43 -4.32 -14.81
C GLY A 30 8.74 -4.51 -13.34
N ALA A 31 8.02 -3.82 -12.43
CA ALA A 31 8.17 -4.00 -10.99
C ALA A 31 7.51 -5.30 -10.50
N ASP A 32 8.05 -5.85 -9.41
CA ASP A 32 7.36 -6.80 -8.55
C ASP A 32 6.54 -6.04 -7.49
N LEU A 33 5.42 -6.60 -7.06
CA LEU A 33 4.44 -5.85 -6.27
C LEU A 33 4.09 -6.53 -4.94
N VAL A 34 3.96 -5.73 -3.90
CA VAL A 34 3.28 -6.07 -2.65
C VAL A 34 2.03 -5.19 -2.57
N LEU A 35 0.87 -5.79 -2.70
CA LEU A 35 -0.41 -5.08 -2.71
C LEU A 35 -1.14 -5.30 -1.38
N THR A 36 -1.58 -4.21 -0.76
CA THR A 36 -2.34 -4.30 0.49
C THR A 36 -3.59 -3.43 0.50
N ALA A 37 -4.66 -3.98 1.02
CA ALA A 37 -5.95 -3.35 1.30
C ALA A 37 -6.76 -4.26 2.23
N ARG A 38 -7.97 -3.82 2.60
CA ARG A 38 -8.85 -4.59 3.49
C ARG A 38 -9.65 -5.68 2.78
N SER A 39 -10.00 -5.48 1.51
CA SER A 39 -10.80 -6.44 0.72
C SER A 39 -9.89 -7.40 -0.02
N GLU A 40 -9.86 -8.65 0.42
CA GLU A 40 -9.06 -9.70 -0.19
C GLU A 40 -9.49 -9.98 -1.64
N GLU A 41 -10.80 -10.09 -1.88
CA GLU A 41 -11.36 -10.39 -3.21
C GLU A 41 -10.98 -9.34 -4.25
N LEU A 42 -11.17 -8.06 -3.94
CA LEU A 42 -10.82 -6.97 -4.85
C LEU A 42 -9.30 -6.89 -5.07
N LEU A 43 -8.53 -7.09 -3.98
CA LEU A 43 -7.08 -7.02 -4.03
C LEU A 43 -6.49 -8.15 -4.87
N GLU A 44 -7.04 -9.37 -4.76
CA GLU A 44 -6.61 -10.52 -5.56
C GLU A 44 -6.91 -10.31 -7.05
N GLY A 45 -8.05 -9.71 -7.40
CA GLY A 45 -8.35 -9.35 -8.79
C GLY A 45 -7.31 -8.42 -9.40
N VAL A 46 -6.86 -7.41 -8.65
CA VAL A 46 -5.75 -6.52 -9.06
C VAL A 46 -4.44 -7.30 -9.17
N GLY A 47 -4.18 -8.17 -8.21
CA GLY A 47 -2.99 -9.04 -8.19
C GLY A 47 -2.91 -9.94 -9.41
N GLU A 48 -4.01 -10.60 -9.81
CA GLU A 48 -4.08 -11.44 -11.01
C GLU A 48 -3.77 -10.64 -12.27
N ALA A 49 -4.39 -9.47 -12.45
CA ALA A 49 -4.14 -8.60 -13.60
C ALA A 49 -2.67 -8.14 -13.68
N CYS A 50 -2.00 -7.92 -12.54
CA CYS A 50 -0.58 -7.60 -12.49
C CYS A 50 0.32 -8.80 -12.81
N ARG A 51 -0.05 -10.01 -12.37
CA ARG A 51 0.66 -11.26 -12.71
C ARG A 51 0.60 -11.56 -14.21
N GLU A 52 -0.54 -11.29 -14.86
CA GLU A 52 -0.69 -11.41 -16.31
C GLU A 52 0.27 -10.48 -17.09
N LYS A 53 0.69 -9.36 -16.49
CA LYS A 53 1.71 -8.45 -17.04
C LYS A 53 3.15 -8.93 -16.77
N GLY A 54 3.34 -10.02 -16.02
CA GLY A 54 4.63 -10.62 -15.73
C GLY A 54 5.23 -10.25 -14.38
N SER A 55 4.53 -9.49 -13.54
CA SER A 55 4.99 -9.15 -12.19
C SER A 55 4.84 -10.33 -11.23
N LYS A 56 5.81 -10.51 -10.34
CA LYS A 56 5.62 -11.29 -9.12
C LYS A 56 4.79 -10.45 -8.15
N VAL A 57 3.69 -10.99 -7.63
CA VAL A 57 2.76 -10.24 -6.78
C VAL A 57 2.46 -10.98 -5.50
N THR A 58 2.70 -10.31 -4.38
CA THR A 58 2.19 -10.69 -3.06
C THR A 58 0.93 -9.88 -2.76
N VAL A 59 -0.15 -10.56 -2.44
CA VAL A 59 -1.39 -9.98 -1.93
C VAL A 59 -1.44 -10.21 -0.41
N ALA A 60 -1.50 -9.14 0.36
CA ALA A 60 -1.52 -9.19 1.82
C ALA A 60 -2.59 -8.25 2.38
N THR A 61 -3.69 -8.80 2.89
CA THR A 61 -4.76 -7.99 3.49
C THR A 61 -4.33 -7.37 4.82
N GLY A 62 -4.78 -6.16 5.07
CA GLY A 62 -4.54 -5.47 6.34
C GLY A 62 -5.25 -4.11 6.43
N ASP A 63 -5.49 -3.66 7.64
CA ASP A 63 -5.93 -2.30 7.93
C ASP A 63 -4.72 -1.43 8.25
N VAL A 64 -4.50 -0.38 7.48
CA VAL A 64 -3.34 0.51 7.66
C VAL A 64 -3.30 1.20 9.03
N SER A 65 -4.45 1.34 9.68
CA SER A 65 -4.55 1.93 11.03
C SER A 65 -4.22 0.94 12.16
N VAL A 66 -3.96 -0.33 11.83
CA VAL A 66 -3.58 -1.40 12.79
C VAL A 66 -2.10 -1.73 12.63
N GLU A 67 -1.31 -1.37 13.63
CA GLU A 67 0.15 -1.48 13.56
C GLU A 67 0.63 -2.92 13.30
N ASP A 68 0.02 -3.92 13.95
CA ASP A 68 0.35 -5.34 13.76
C ASP A 68 0.10 -5.81 12.33
N ASP A 69 -0.97 -5.33 11.68
CA ASP A 69 -1.25 -5.61 10.27
C ASP A 69 -0.17 -5.02 9.37
N VAL A 70 0.25 -3.78 9.64
CA VAL A 70 1.31 -3.12 8.87
C VAL A 70 2.62 -3.88 8.97
N GLN A 71 3.03 -4.27 10.18
CA GLN A 71 4.24 -5.06 10.41
C GLN A 71 4.19 -6.38 9.63
N ARG A 72 3.11 -7.13 9.75
CA ARG A 72 2.89 -8.40 9.05
C ARG A 72 2.96 -8.25 7.53
N VAL A 73 2.32 -7.23 6.97
CA VAL A 73 2.34 -6.96 5.52
C VAL A 73 3.74 -6.65 5.02
N VAL A 74 4.47 -5.79 5.74
CA VAL A 74 5.85 -5.42 5.35
C VAL A 74 6.79 -6.62 5.47
N GLU A 75 6.71 -7.40 6.56
CA GLU A 75 7.49 -8.62 6.75
C GLU A 75 7.23 -9.66 5.66
N GLN A 76 5.96 -9.87 5.31
CA GLN A 76 5.59 -10.78 4.21
C GLN A 76 6.16 -10.29 2.87
N GLY A 77 6.04 -9.00 2.58
CA GLY A 77 6.62 -8.42 1.36
C GLY A 77 8.13 -8.62 1.27
N ILE A 78 8.85 -8.39 2.37
CA ILE A 78 10.30 -8.61 2.44
C ILE A 78 10.64 -10.10 2.30
N ALA A 79 9.90 -11.00 2.95
CA ALA A 79 10.11 -12.43 2.85
C ALA A 79 9.93 -12.95 1.40
N ASP A 80 8.90 -12.47 0.71
CA ASP A 80 8.58 -12.92 -0.63
C ASP A 80 9.48 -12.32 -1.72
N HIS A 81 9.87 -11.05 -1.57
CA HIS A 81 10.62 -10.30 -2.61
C HIS A 81 12.08 -10.03 -2.25
N GLY A 82 12.49 -10.32 -1.01
CA GLY A 82 13.84 -10.05 -0.51
C GLY A 82 14.07 -8.59 -0.07
N LYS A 83 13.29 -7.66 -0.61
CA LYS A 83 13.38 -6.22 -0.31
C LYS A 83 12.10 -5.48 -0.69
N ILE A 84 11.97 -4.26 -0.17
CA ILE A 84 11.02 -3.24 -0.64
C ILE A 84 11.84 -2.02 -1.05
N ASP A 85 11.84 -1.70 -2.35
CA ASP A 85 12.55 -0.54 -2.91
C ASP A 85 11.72 0.73 -2.89
N VAL A 86 10.39 0.61 -3.04
CA VAL A 86 9.47 1.74 -3.13
C VAL A 86 8.23 1.49 -2.28
N LEU A 87 7.83 2.49 -1.52
CA LEU A 87 6.55 2.54 -0.83
C LEU A 87 5.64 3.57 -1.48
N VAL A 88 4.43 3.16 -1.88
CA VAL A 88 3.35 4.06 -2.30
C VAL A 88 2.30 4.12 -1.19
N ASN A 89 2.39 5.12 -0.33
CA ASN A 89 1.41 5.42 0.71
C ASN A 89 0.17 6.08 0.08
N ASN A 90 -0.73 5.24 -0.45
CA ASN A 90 -1.92 5.69 -1.17
C ASN A 90 -3.22 5.48 -0.40
N ALA A 91 -3.24 4.57 0.59
CA ALA A 91 -4.46 4.32 1.36
C ALA A 91 -4.95 5.59 2.04
N GLY A 92 -6.23 5.87 1.90
CA GLY A 92 -6.89 7.01 2.50
C GLY A 92 -8.40 6.85 2.46
N ILE A 93 -9.09 7.55 3.36
CA ILE A 93 -10.53 7.63 3.42
C ILE A 93 -10.97 9.09 3.56
N ALA A 94 -12.20 9.38 3.15
CA ALA A 94 -12.80 10.68 3.31
C ALA A 94 -14.24 10.56 3.79
N ASP A 95 -14.73 11.60 4.46
CA ASP A 95 -16.15 11.72 4.70
C ASP A 95 -16.86 12.29 3.47
N MET A 96 -17.64 11.46 2.81
CA MET A 96 -18.37 11.82 1.59
C MET A 96 -19.74 12.47 1.85
N ARG A 97 -20.11 12.69 3.12
CA ARG A 97 -21.39 13.33 3.48
C ARG A 97 -21.43 14.83 3.15
N GLY A 98 -20.28 15.46 2.93
CA GLY A 98 -20.19 16.89 2.60
C GLY A 98 -20.55 17.80 3.78
N LEU A 99 -20.28 17.36 5.01
CA LEU A 99 -20.58 18.11 6.21
C LEU A 99 -19.67 19.33 6.37
N ALA A 100 -20.23 20.40 6.89
CA ALA A 100 -19.42 21.53 7.37
C ALA A 100 -18.62 21.12 8.63
N PRO A 101 -17.45 21.70 8.86
CA PRO A 101 -16.54 21.28 9.95
C PRO A 101 -17.18 21.22 11.33
N GLU A 102 -18.10 22.14 11.65
CA GLU A 102 -18.81 22.20 12.92
C GLU A 102 -19.80 21.05 13.15
N HIS A 103 -20.10 20.29 12.09
CA HIS A 103 -20.97 19.10 12.14
C HIS A 103 -20.22 17.78 12.06
N PHE A 104 -18.88 17.86 12.05
CA PHE A 104 -18.03 16.69 11.94
C PHE A 104 -17.91 15.99 13.30
N ASP A 105 -18.36 14.75 13.38
CA ASP A 105 -18.24 13.99 14.62
C ASP A 105 -16.81 13.51 14.88
N SER A 106 -16.44 13.42 16.17
CA SER A 106 -15.07 13.07 16.57
C SER A 106 -14.68 11.64 16.18
N GLU A 107 -15.64 10.71 16.11
CA GLU A 107 -15.36 9.32 15.73
C GLU A 107 -14.91 9.26 14.25
N THR A 108 -15.66 9.89 13.36
CA THR A 108 -15.29 9.98 11.93
C THR A 108 -13.96 10.71 11.74
N PHE A 109 -13.76 11.84 12.43
CA PHE A 109 -12.49 12.57 12.38
C PHE A 109 -11.32 11.69 12.82
N ASN A 110 -11.42 11.03 13.97
CA ASN A 110 -10.37 10.15 14.48
C ASN A 110 -10.11 8.97 13.55
N ARG A 111 -11.13 8.41 12.91
CA ARG A 111 -10.99 7.34 11.93
C ARG A 111 -10.19 7.81 10.71
N ILE A 112 -10.48 8.98 10.17
CA ILE A 112 -9.73 9.56 9.05
C ILE A 112 -8.27 9.77 9.44
N ILE A 113 -7.99 10.40 10.58
CA ILE A 113 -6.63 10.62 11.07
C ILE A 113 -5.88 9.28 11.26
N SER A 114 -6.56 8.26 11.79
CA SER A 114 -5.95 6.94 12.00
C SER A 114 -5.55 6.27 10.69
N VAL A 115 -6.34 6.42 9.64
CA VAL A 115 -6.04 5.84 8.33
C VAL A 115 -5.05 6.71 7.56
N ASP A 116 -5.34 8.01 7.38
CA ASP A 116 -4.65 8.85 6.42
C ASP A 116 -3.30 9.38 6.94
N LEU A 117 -3.18 9.53 8.26
CA LEU A 117 -1.96 10.04 8.90
C LEU A 117 -1.20 8.93 9.64
N VAL A 118 -1.85 8.28 10.61
CA VAL A 118 -1.17 7.30 11.47
C VAL A 118 -0.78 6.06 10.66
N GLY A 119 -1.67 5.56 9.80
CA GLY A 119 -1.39 4.42 8.91
C GLY A 119 -0.25 4.70 7.94
N ALA A 120 -0.25 5.88 7.32
CA ALA A 120 0.84 6.31 6.45
C ALA A 120 2.19 6.39 7.21
N PHE A 121 2.18 6.88 8.45
CA PHE A 121 3.35 6.88 9.32
C PHE A 121 3.84 5.47 9.63
N PHE A 122 2.97 4.52 9.96
CA PHE A 122 3.36 3.14 10.26
C PHE A 122 4.07 2.50 9.06
N TYR A 123 3.51 2.59 7.86
CA TYR A 123 4.16 2.07 6.64
C TYR A 123 5.48 2.77 6.34
N ALA A 124 5.53 4.12 6.44
CA ALA A 124 6.76 4.87 6.23
C ALA A 124 7.86 4.46 7.22
N ARG A 125 7.50 4.21 8.48
CA ARG A 125 8.44 3.75 9.51
C ARG A 125 8.97 2.34 9.21
N GLU A 126 8.09 1.38 8.96
CA GLU A 126 8.49 -0.02 8.76
C GLU A 126 9.27 -0.20 7.44
N CYS A 127 8.77 0.32 6.33
CA CYS A 127 9.51 0.30 5.07
C CYS A 127 10.80 1.12 5.15
N GLY A 128 10.75 2.31 5.76
CA GLY A 128 11.91 3.19 5.91
C GLY A 128 13.05 2.57 6.70
N ARG A 129 12.74 1.84 7.78
CA ARG A 129 13.73 1.09 8.55
C ARG A 129 14.47 0.07 7.65
N HIS A 130 13.72 -0.73 6.90
CA HIS A 130 14.26 -1.69 5.96
C HIS A 130 15.09 -1.04 4.84
N MET A 131 14.60 0.08 4.27
CA MET A 131 15.31 0.83 3.24
C MET A 131 16.64 1.42 3.73
N LEU A 132 16.67 1.92 4.98
CA LEU A 132 17.91 2.42 5.61
C LEU A 132 18.94 1.30 5.81
N GLU A 133 18.52 0.12 6.25
CA GLU A 133 19.40 -1.05 6.38
C GLU A 133 19.98 -1.50 5.04
N ASN A 134 19.22 -1.38 3.96
CA ASN A 134 19.68 -1.71 2.59
C ASN A 134 20.39 -0.56 1.88
N GLY A 135 20.42 0.64 2.46
CA GLY A 135 21.11 1.81 1.90
C GLY A 135 20.40 2.42 0.68
N SER A 136 19.18 2.04 0.37
CA SER A 136 18.39 2.57 -0.76
C SER A 136 16.90 2.37 -0.56
N GLY A 137 16.08 3.31 -1.11
CA GLY A 137 14.62 3.23 -1.10
C GLY A 137 13.96 4.59 -1.31
N SER A 138 12.67 4.59 -1.60
CA SER A 138 11.86 5.80 -1.83
C SER A 138 10.41 5.61 -1.35
#